data_13d0e92e69a8d6b0421443095407f3f7
#
_entry.id   13d0e92e69a8d6b0421443095407f3f7
#
_cell.length_a   1.000
_cell.length_b   1.000
_cell.length_c   1.000
_cell.angle_alpha   90.00
_cell.angle_beta   90.00
_cell.angle_gamma   90.00
#
_symmetry.space_group_name_H-M   'P 1'
#
loop_
_entity.id
_entity.type
_entity.pdbx_description
1 polymer ?
#
loop_
_entity_poly.entity_id
_entity_poly.type
_entity_poly.pdbx_seq_one_letter_code
_entity_poly.pdbx_strand_id
1 'polypeptide(L)'
;MTQTKRLNDSAAARWLALIIVSFTMMWGYFLTDAMSPLMTMLEGEMNWSSSDFGIFNWAYCWFNVFLFMLIFGGVILDKCGVRFTGVTSCTLMVVGAFIKYYAVEFISPAEDAGFIFGIRTQVMVASLGYAIFAVGTENCGITVTKVIAKWFKGKEMALAMGVQVAVARLGTALAMIVSPLIAKQFTMSTPLLFALVLIGIGLLAYLVFCVMDTKLDKQIASLKEERTAEEDDTFHISDLKAIITNKGFWLITLLCLIFYSAVFPFMKYATSLMENKYGMDNTIAGWIPALIPMGNLIMTPIFGGIYDRKGKGATIMIIGSTLLITVHVLFAMPLLNYWWFAAFIAIILGIAFSLVPSAMWPSVPKIIPEKLLGSAYALIFWVQNIGLGFVPLLIGWLLNKYCIIGERIVDGQTFIQYDYTLPMLVFASFGILALLLAIALKKEDKRNGYGLEQPNMTK
;
A
#
# COMPACT_ATOMS: atom_id res chain seq x y z
N MET A 1 -34.05 -14.46 31.28
CA MET A 1 -32.62 -14.10 31.30
C MET A 1 -32.39 -12.98 30.29
N THR A 2 -32.21 -11.77 30.76
CA THR A 2 -31.87 -10.62 29.92
C THR A 2 -30.47 -10.87 29.35
N GLN A 3 -30.37 -11.17 28.02
CA GLN A 3 -29.09 -11.24 27.33
C GLN A 3 -28.35 -9.91 27.55
N THR A 4 -27.25 -9.95 28.28
CA THR A 4 -26.38 -8.80 28.47
C THR A 4 -25.86 -8.40 27.10
N LYS A 5 -26.37 -7.30 26.56
CA LYS A 5 -26.07 -6.77 25.22
C LYS A 5 -24.61 -6.39 25.18
N ARG A 6 -23.80 -7.04 24.32
CA ARG A 6 -22.38 -6.73 24.14
C ARG A 6 -22.22 -5.39 23.45
N LEU A 7 -21.10 -4.71 23.69
CA LEU A 7 -20.81 -3.42 23.03
C LEU A 7 -20.81 -3.54 21.51
N ASN A 8 -20.28 -4.65 20.97
CA ASN A 8 -20.26 -4.92 19.53
C ASN A 8 -21.62 -5.40 18.96
N ASP A 9 -22.65 -5.60 19.78
CA ASP A 9 -24.03 -5.80 19.30
C ASP A 9 -24.67 -4.48 18.88
N SER A 10 -24.20 -3.35 19.42
CA SER A 10 -24.60 -2.01 18.96
C SER A 10 -23.94 -1.68 17.61
N ALA A 11 -24.75 -1.43 16.57
CA ALA A 11 -24.26 -0.97 15.28
C ALA A 11 -23.43 0.32 15.41
N ALA A 12 -23.92 1.29 16.20
CA ALA A 12 -23.22 2.55 16.41
C ALA A 12 -21.81 2.34 17.01
N ALA A 13 -21.65 1.45 17.99
CA ALA A 13 -20.34 1.19 18.59
C ALA A 13 -19.38 0.46 17.61
N ARG A 14 -19.87 -0.50 16.81
CA ARG A 14 -19.07 -1.19 15.79
C ARG A 14 -18.58 -0.22 14.72
N TRP A 15 -19.49 0.57 14.18
CA TRP A 15 -19.16 1.53 13.13
C TRP A 15 -18.27 2.65 13.66
N LEU A 16 -18.43 3.11 14.91
CA LEU A 16 -17.52 4.07 15.54
C LEU A 16 -16.10 3.48 15.66
N ALA A 17 -15.97 2.22 16.13
CA ALA A 17 -14.67 1.55 16.17
C ALA A 17 -14.03 1.47 14.77
N LEU A 18 -14.81 1.13 13.73
CA LEU A 18 -14.35 1.11 12.35
C LEU A 18 -13.89 2.48 11.86
N ILE A 19 -14.66 3.54 12.15
CA ILE A 19 -14.32 4.92 11.75
C ILE A 19 -12.97 5.33 12.36
N ILE A 20 -12.75 5.06 13.65
CA ILE A 20 -11.51 5.40 14.34
C ILE A 20 -10.31 4.71 13.67
N VAL A 21 -10.37 3.40 13.49
CA VAL A 21 -9.24 2.66 12.91
C VAL A 21 -9.02 2.98 11.43
N SER A 22 -10.11 3.23 10.68
CA SER A 22 -10.04 3.62 9.26
C SER A 22 -9.49 5.03 9.08
N PHE A 23 -9.83 5.97 9.98
CA PHE A 23 -9.27 7.32 9.99
C PHE A 23 -7.74 7.28 10.14
N THR A 24 -7.23 6.50 11.09
CA THR A 24 -5.79 6.33 11.29
C THR A 24 -5.11 5.78 10.03
N MET A 25 -5.70 4.78 9.40
CA MET A 25 -5.18 4.20 8.16
C MET A 25 -5.22 5.18 6.98
N MET A 26 -6.28 5.98 6.86
CA MET A 26 -6.38 6.98 5.79
C MET A 26 -5.22 7.97 5.82
N TRP A 27 -4.91 8.51 6.99
CA TRP A 27 -3.80 9.47 7.14
C TRP A 27 -2.43 8.78 7.09
N GLY A 28 -2.35 7.52 7.48
CA GLY A 28 -1.18 6.68 7.21
C GLY A 28 -0.91 6.57 5.71
N TYR A 29 -1.89 6.22 4.90
CA TYR A 29 -1.75 6.15 3.44
C TYR A 29 -1.52 7.51 2.80
N PHE A 30 -2.14 8.57 3.33
CA PHE A 30 -1.83 9.94 2.90
C PHE A 30 -0.33 10.23 3.07
N LEU A 31 0.25 10.01 4.26
CA LEU A 31 1.67 10.28 4.49
C LEU A 31 2.61 9.34 3.72
N THR A 32 2.19 8.09 3.47
CA THR A 32 2.92 7.15 2.61
C THR A 32 3.15 7.73 1.22
N ASP A 33 2.17 8.46 0.69
CA ASP A 33 2.17 8.97 -0.67
C ASP A 33 2.34 10.49 -0.78
N ALA A 34 2.37 11.23 0.34
CA ALA A 34 2.40 12.70 0.36
C ALA A 34 3.60 13.31 -0.41
N MET A 35 4.77 12.65 -0.42
CA MET A 35 5.93 13.14 -1.18
C MET A 35 5.95 12.67 -2.64
N SER A 36 5.09 11.71 -3.00
CA SER A 36 5.06 11.18 -4.38
C SER A 36 4.77 12.25 -5.43
N PRO A 37 3.77 13.14 -5.26
CA PRO A 37 3.51 14.21 -6.22
C PRO A 37 4.46 15.40 -6.08
N LEU A 38 5.39 15.40 -5.12
CA LEU A 38 6.30 16.52 -4.85
C LEU A 38 7.69 16.31 -5.44
N MET A 39 7.94 15.23 -6.18
CA MET A 39 9.29 14.89 -6.68
C MET A 39 9.95 16.06 -7.41
N THR A 40 9.28 16.67 -8.38
CA THR A 40 9.82 17.77 -9.17
C THR A 40 10.05 19.02 -8.32
N MET A 41 9.15 19.31 -7.37
CA MET A 41 9.34 20.42 -6.42
C MET A 41 10.52 20.19 -5.48
N LEU A 42 10.72 18.93 -5.01
CA LEU A 42 11.89 18.54 -4.21
C LEU A 42 13.20 18.70 -4.99
N GLU A 43 13.19 18.41 -6.28
CA GLU A 43 14.34 18.67 -7.17
C GLU A 43 14.64 20.16 -7.26
N GLY A 44 13.64 21.00 -7.52
CA GLY A 44 13.82 22.43 -7.70
C GLY A 44 14.15 23.21 -6.43
N GLU A 45 13.49 22.91 -5.31
CA GLU A 45 13.62 23.67 -4.06
C GLU A 45 14.65 23.09 -3.10
N MET A 46 14.83 21.76 -3.11
CA MET A 46 15.70 21.06 -2.15
C MET A 46 16.86 20.33 -2.82
N ASN A 47 17.05 20.50 -4.12
CA ASN A 47 18.12 19.86 -4.90
C ASN A 47 18.17 18.34 -4.74
N TRP A 48 17.03 17.68 -4.47
CA TRP A 48 16.96 16.23 -4.47
C TRP A 48 17.10 15.71 -5.90
N SER A 49 18.01 14.79 -6.14
CA SER A 49 18.04 14.06 -7.41
C SER A 49 16.92 13.01 -7.44
N SER A 50 16.58 12.54 -8.63
CA SER A 50 15.66 11.39 -8.75
C SER A 50 16.22 10.12 -8.09
N SER A 51 17.55 9.99 -7.97
CA SER A 51 18.19 8.93 -7.17
C SER A 51 17.92 9.10 -5.68
N ASP A 52 18.00 10.32 -5.13
CA ASP A 52 17.69 10.61 -3.73
C ASP A 52 16.22 10.26 -3.44
N PHE A 53 15.33 10.62 -4.35
CA PHE A 53 13.91 10.27 -4.24
C PHE A 53 13.68 8.76 -4.30
N GLY A 54 14.45 8.04 -5.12
CA GLY A 54 14.46 6.57 -5.19
C GLY A 54 14.93 5.94 -3.87
N ILE A 55 16.02 6.45 -3.28
CA ILE A 55 16.55 6.01 -1.96
C ILE A 55 15.52 6.24 -0.87
N PHE A 56 14.92 7.43 -0.85
CA PHE A 56 13.86 7.76 0.11
C PHE A 56 12.68 6.76 0.02
N ASN A 57 12.20 6.45 -1.18
CA ASN A 57 11.12 5.47 -1.34
C ASN A 57 11.56 4.04 -1.00
N TRP A 58 12.83 3.67 -1.26
CA TRP A 58 13.38 2.38 -0.85
C TRP A 58 13.38 2.18 0.66
N ALA A 59 13.53 3.26 1.42
CA ALA A 59 13.55 3.20 2.88
C ALA A 59 12.27 2.60 3.50
N TYR A 60 11.14 2.64 2.78
CA TYR A 60 9.89 1.99 3.23
C TYR A 60 10.09 0.50 3.54
N CYS A 61 10.96 -0.19 2.83
CA CYS A 61 11.21 -1.61 3.03
C CYS A 61 12.37 -1.92 3.99
N TRP A 62 13.17 -0.93 4.45
CA TRP A 62 14.37 -1.21 5.25
C TRP A 62 14.10 -2.08 6.47
N PHE A 63 13.19 -1.69 7.32
CA PHE A 63 12.89 -2.44 8.53
C PHE A 63 11.88 -3.57 8.27
N ASN A 64 10.93 -3.35 7.39
CA ASN A 64 9.90 -4.33 7.07
C ASN A 64 10.48 -5.59 6.42
N VAL A 65 11.47 -5.42 5.52
CA VAL A 65 12.09 -6.53 4.79
C VAL A 65 13.33 -7.05 5.51
N PHE A 66 14.33 -6.18 5.78
CA PHE A 66 15.63 -6.61 6.28
C PHE A 66 15.65 -6.96 7.77
N LEU A 67 14.79 -6.33 8.58
CA LEU A 67 14.60 -6.67 9.99
C LEU A 67 13.36 -7.52 10.25
N PHE A 68 12.68 -7.98 9.20
CA PHE A 68 11.49 -8.83 9.31
C PHE A 68 10.37 -8.26 10.19
N MET A 69 10.29 -6.92 10.29
CA MET A 69 9.34 -6.26 11.21
C MET A 69 7.87 -6.56 10.89
N LEU A 70 7.54 -6.91 9.64
CA LEU A 70 6.22 -7.40 9.26
C LEU A 70 5.87 -8.73 9.92
N ILE A 71 6.83 -9.66 9.99
CA ILE A 71 6.67 -10.98 10.63
C ILE A 71 6.59 -10.81 12.14
N PHE A 72 7.53 -10.03 12.73
CA PHE A 72 7.50 -9.74 14.17
C PHE A 72 6.23 -9.00 14.59
N GLY A 73 5.73 -8.08 13.78
CA GLY A 73 4.46 -7.38 14.03
C GLY A 73 3.26 -8.31 14.16
N GLY A 74 3.17 -9.34 13.31
CA GLY A 74 2.16 -10.38 13.41
C GLY A 74 2.28 -11.17 14.72
N VAL A 75 3.50 -11.58 15.11
CA VAL A 75 3.75 -12.30 16.37
C VAL A 75 3.41 -11.42 17.58
N ILE A 76 3.79 -10.15 17.56
CA ILE A 76 3.45 -9.19 18.63
C ILE A 76 1.92 -9.01 18.72
N LEU A 77 1.24 -8.91 17.59
CA LEU A 77 -0.21 -8.79 17.53
C LEU A 77 -0.91 -10.01 18.15
N ASP A 78 -0.39 -11.21 17.89
CA ASP A 78 -0.97 -12.44 18.44
C ASP A 78 -0.73 -12.56 19.94
N LYS A 79 0.45 -12.19 20.43
CA LYS A 79 0.81 -12.29 21.87
C LYS A 79 0.27 -11.12 22.70
N CYS A 80 0.37 -9.89 22.21
CA CYS A 80 0.06 -8.68 22.97
C CYS A 80 -1.33 -8.08 22.66
N GLY A 81 -1.99 -8.58 21.60
CA GLY A 81 -3.32 -8.17 21.18
C GLY A 81 -3.39 -6.82 20.46
N VAL A 82 -4.61 -6.48 19.99
CA VAL A 82 -4.86 -5.32 19.13
C VAL A 82 -4.60 -3.97 19.81
N ARG A 83 -4.75 -3.87 21.12
CA ARG A 83 -4.53 -2.61 21.85
C ARG A 83 -3.07 -2.22 21.89
N PHE A 84 -2.21 -3.11 22.39
CA PHE A 84 -0.77 -2.86 22.48
C PHE A 84 -0.16 -2.62 21.08
N THR A 85 -0.43 -3.55 20.16
CA THR A 85 0.14 -3.47 18.81
C THR A 85 -0.34 -2.23 18.07
N GLY A 86 -1.63 -1.88 18.19
CA GLY A 86 -2.15 -0.70 17.51
C GLY A 86 -1.61 0.61 18.08
N VAL A 87 -1.52 0.76 19.42
CA VAL A 87 -0.91 1.96 20.03
C VAL A 87 0.56 2.09 19.64
N THR A 88 1.33 0.99 19.70
CA THR A 88 2.74 0.98 19.27
C THR A 88 2.87 1.35 17.80
N SER A 89 2.02 0.80 16.94
CA SER A 89 1.99 1.10 15.50
C SER A 89 1.70 2.58 15.24
N CYS A 90 0.66 3.13 15.86
CA CYS A 90 0.33 4.55 15.73
C CYS A 90 1.45 5.45 16.27
N THR A 91 2.11 5.07 17.36
CA THR A 91 3.25 5.80 17.91
C THR A 91 4.43 5.80 16.94
N LEU A 92 4.77 4.65 16.34
CA LEU A 92 5.80 4.56 15.30
C LEU A 92 5.46 5.41 14.08
N MET A 93 4.17 5.45 13.69
CA MET A 93 3.73 6.34 12.61
C MET A 93 3.95 7.82 12.96
N VAL A 94 3.60 8.26 14.17
CA VAL A 94 3.81 9.64 14.63
C VAL A 94 5.29 9.98 14.69
N VAL A 95 6.12 9.11 15.30
CA VAL A 95 7.57 9.32 15.43
C VAL A 95 8.23 9.38 14.04
N GLY A 96 7.93 8.43 13.16
CA GLY A 96 8.47 8.43 11.80
C GLY A 96 8.02 9.63 10.98
N ALA A 97 6.74 10.03 11.11
CA ALA A 97 6.21 11.24 10.48
C ALA A 97 6.90 12.50 10.96
N PHE A 98 7.16 12.60 12.27
CA PHE A 98 7.89 13.73 12.88
C PHE A 98 9.33 13.81 12.35
N ILE A 99 10.07 12.69 12.34
CA ILE A 99 11.45 12.65 11.82
C ILE A 99 11.48 13.05 10.34
N LYS A 100 10.52 12.57 9.55
CA LYS A 100 10.38 12.92 8.13
C LYS A 100 10.10 14.42 7.93
N TYR A 101 9.18 14.99 8.72
CA TYR A 101 8.89 16.42 8.73
C TYR A 101 10.12 17.22 9.16
N TYR A 102 10.77 16.82 10.28
CA TYR A 102 11.97 17.48 10.79
C TYR A 102 13.09 17.53 9.76
N ALA A 103 13.30 16.44 9.02
CA ALA A 103 14.33 16.36 7.99
C ALA A 103 14.09 17.39 6.87
N VAL A 104 12.84 17.49 6.39
CA VAL A 104 12.51 18.38 5.28
C VAL A 104 12.44 19.85 5.69
N GLU A 105 12.04 20.15 6.95
CA GLU A 105 11.91 21.52 7.44
C GLU A 105 13.22 22.12 7.97
N PHE A 106 13.97 21.35 8.77
CA PHE A 106 15.07 21.90 9.58
C PHE A 106 16.48 21.49 9.14
N ILE A 107 16.63 20.46 8.29
CA ILE A 107 17.94 20.07 7.78
C ILE A 107 18.17 20.76 6.44
N SER A 108 19.31 21.47 6.34
CA SER A 108 19.69 22.15 5.10
C SER A 108 19.74 21.16 3.92
N PRO A 109 19.15 21.49 2.76
CA PRO A 109 19.29 20.68 1.55
C PRO A 109 20.67 20.83 0.88
N ALA A 110 21.48 21.78 1.35
CA ALA A 110 22.80 22.02 0.79
C ALA A 110 23.81 20.93 1.17
N GLU A 111 24.86 20.79 0.38
CA GLU A 111 25.92 19.79 0.61
C GLU A 111 26.73 20.04 1.89
N ASP A 112 26.71 21.27 2.41
CA ASP A 112 27.34 21.65 3.69
C ASP A 112 26.74 20.95 4.90
N ALA A 113 25.49 20.47 4.83
CA ALA A 113 24.88 19.64 5.86
C ALA A 113 25.50 18.24 6.01
N GLY A 114 26.42 17.88 5.11
CA GLY A 114 27.20 16.64 5.13
C GLY A 114 26.47 15.43 4.54
N PHE A 115 27.17 14.30 4.57
CA PHE A 115 26.73 13.03 4.01
C PHE A 115 26.79 11.93 5.07
N ILE A 116 25.78 11.05 5.08
CA ILE A 116 25.75 9.83 5.88
C ILE A 116 25.75 8.66 4.89
N PHE A 117 26.79 7.82 4.95
CA PHE A 117 27.00 6.71 3.99
C PHE A 117 26.95 7.13 2.51
N GLY A 118 27.44 8.34 2.20
CA GLY A 118 27.42 8.86 0.81
C GLY A 118 26.07 9.40 0.34
N ILE A 119 25.06 9.46 1.21
CA ILE A 119 23.74 10.02 0.96
C ILE A 119 23.62 11.33 1.72
N ARG A 120 23.04 12.37 1.13
CA ARG A 120 22.83 13.66 1.82
C ARG A 120 22.10 13.47 3.14
N THR A 121 22.55 14.17 4.17
CA THR A 121 22.01 14.04 5.54
C THR A 121 20.50 14.24 5.58
N GLN A 122 19.97 15.24 4.88
CA GLN A 122 18.52 15.49 4.80
C GLN A 122 17.78 14.27 4.25
N VAL A 123 18.24 13.70 3.12
CA VAL A 123 17.65 12.52 2.49
C VAL A 123 17.71 11.30 3.40
N MET A 124 18.87 11.09 4.07
CA MET A 124 19.07 9.95 4.98
C MET A 124 18.14 10.03 6.19
N VAL A 125 18.01 11.20 6.82
CA VAL A 125 17.14 11.38 7.99
C VAL A 125 15.67 11.27 7.58
N ALA A 126 15.27 11.85 6.44
CA ALA A 126 13.92 11.68 5.90
C ALA A 126 13.60 10.20 5.62
N SER A 127 14.57 9.48 5.05
CA SER A 127 14.48 8.04 4.77
C SER A 127 14.34 7.21 6.04
N LEU A 128 15.12 7.52 7.09
CA LEU A 128 14.98 6.86 8.39
C LEU A 128 13.60 7.09 9.00
N GLY A 129 13.11 8.33 8.95
CA GLY A 129 11.74 8.65 9.37
C GLY A 129 10.70 7.85 8.61
N TYR A 130 10.89 7.72 7.29
CA TYR A 130 9.99 6.94 6.45
C TYR A 130 10.04 5.43 6.74
N ALA A 131 11.22 4.88 7.03
CA ALA A 131 11.39 3.48 7.43
C ALA A 131 10.69 3.15 8.76
N ILE A 132 10.82 4.02 9.77
CA ILE A 132 10.12 3.87 11.07
C ILE A 132 8.61 3.98 10.87
N PHE A 133 8.17 4.98 10.11
CA PHE A 133 6.76 5.18 9.76
C PHE A 133 6.17 3.94 9.05
N ALA A 134 6.92 3.35 8.13
CA ALA A 134 6.49 2.18 7.37
C ALA A 134 6.22 0.97 8.26
N VAL A 135 7.07 0.72 9.27
CA VAL A 135 6.80 -0.33 10.28
C VAL A 135 5.49 -0.08 11.01
N GLY A 136 5.25 1.17 11.41
CA GLY A 136 3.99 1.55 12.06
C GLY A 136 2.78 1.32 11.16
N THR A 137 2.85 1.75 9.89
CA THR A 137 1.73 1.66 8.95
C THR A 137 1.38 0.22 8.60
N GLU A 138 2.36 -0.62 8.32
CA GLU A 138 2.15 -2.03 7.98
C GLU A 138 1.56 -2.81 9.16
N ASN A 139 2.13 -2.63 10.37
CA ASN A 139 1.62 -3.28 11.57
C ASN A 139 0.23 -2.76 11.98
N CYS A 140 -0.05 -1.47 11.74
CA CYS A 140 -1.39 -0.92 11.92
C CYS A 140 -2.40 -1.59 10.98
N GLY A 141 -2.05 -1.80 9.71
CA GLY A 141 -2.91 -2.46 8.73
C GLY A 141 -3.31 -3.88 9.16
N ILE A 142 -2.35 -4.69 9.60
CA ILE A 142 -2.61 -6.04 10.11
C ILE A 142 -3.50 -5.97 11.37
N THR A 143 -3.21 -5.03 12.28
CA THR A 143 -3.97 -4.83 13.52
C THR A 143 -5.41 -4.44 13.25
N VAL A 144 -5.64 -3.51 12.32
CA VAL A 144 -6.98 -3.05 11.92
C VAL A 144 -7.81 -4.19 11.35
N THR A 145 -7.22 -5.06 10.54
CA THR A 145 -7.89 -6.25 10.02
C THR A 145 -8.36 -7.16 11.17
N LYS A 146 -7.51 -7.37 12.19
CA LYS A 146 -7.88 -8.16 13.38
C LYS A 146 -8.95 -7.48 14.24
N VAL A 147 -8.91 -6.15 14.35
CA VAL A 147 -9.96 -5.36 15.02
C VAL A 147 -11.30 -5.58 14.32
N ILE A 148 -11.36 -5.46 12.99
CA ILE A 148 -12.59 -5.64 12.23
C ILE A 148 -13.11 -7.07 12.39
N ALA A 149 -12.25 -8.07 12.30
CA ALA A 149 -12.62 -9.47 12.50
C ALA A 149 -13.23 -9.71 13.89
N LYS A 150 -12.67 -9.09 14.95
CA LYS A 150 -13.17 -9.19 16.32
C LYS A 150 -14.53 -8.49 16.52
N TRP A 151 -14.63 -7.22 16.05
CA TRP A 151 -15.79 -6.38 16.32
C TRP A 151 -17.00 -6.70 15.44
N PHE A 152 -16.75 -7.24 14.22
CA PHE A 152 -17.80 -7.57 13.25
C PHE A 152 -18.03 -9.08 13.11
N LYS A 153 -17.52 -9.93 14.03
CA LYS A 153 -17.74 -11.38 14.01
C LYS A 153 -19.25 -11.68 14.01
N GLY A 154 -19.73 -12.36 12.96
CA GLY A 154 -21.14 -12.68 12.78
C GLY A 154 -22.04 -11.49 12.41
N LYS A 155 -21.44 -10.39 11.96
CA LYS A 155 -22.12 -9.17 11.50
C LYS A 155 -21.59 -8.81 10.08
N GLU A 156 -21.65 -7.54 9.69
CA GLU A 156 -21.30 -7.02 8.36
C GLU A 156 -19.75 -6.95 8.13
N MET A 157 -19.02 -8.01 8.40
CA MET A 157 -17.54 -8.02 8.40
C MET A 157 -16.95 -7.70 7.02
N ALA A 158 -17.50 -8.28 5.95
CA ALA A 158 -17.01 -8.03 4.59
C ALA A 158 -17.21 -6.56 4.17
N LEU A 159 -18.36 -5.97 4.54
CA LEU A 159 -18.63 -4.56 4.29
C LEU A 159 -17.67 -3.67 5.09
N ALA A 160 -17.40 -3.98 6.35
CA ALA A 160 -16.48 -3.22 7.20
C ALA A 160 -15.04 -3.26 6.65
N MET A 161 -14.56 -4.43 6.21
CA MET A 161 -13.25 -4.56 5.56
C MET A 161 -13.20 -3.77 4.24
N GLY A 162 -14.26 -3.83 3.43
CA GLY A 162 -14.35 -3.06 2.19
C GLY A 162 -14.31 -1.55 2.44
N VAL A 163 -15.06 -1.05 3.42
CA VAL A 163 -15.06 0.38 3.80
C VAL A 163 -13.67 0.82 4.29
N GLN A 164 -13.01 0.01 5.11
CA GLN A 164 -11.66 0.33 5.60
C GLN A 164 -10.66 0.47 4.44
N VAL A 165 -10.65 -0.48 3.51
CA VAL A 165 -9.78 -0.41 2.32
C VAL A 165 -10.11 0.81 1.47
N ALA A 166 -11.39 1.09 1.28
CA ALA A 166 -11.87 2.25 0.53
C ALA A 166 -11.36 3.57 1.13
N VAL A 167 -11.51 3.73 2.44
CA VAL A 167 -11.06 4.93 3.18
C VAL A 167 -9.53 5.06 3.12
N ALA A 168 -8.78 3.95 3.22
CA ALA A 168 -7.33 3.97 3.06
C ALA A 168 -6.91 4.46 1.66
N ARG A 169 -7.54 3.95 0.59
CA ARG A 169 -7.28 4.39 -0.80
C ARG A 169 -7.64 5.85 -1.06
N LEU A 170 -8.66 6.36 -0.37
CA LEU A 170 -8.97 7.79 -0.38
C LEU A 170 -7.80 8.62 0.17
N GLY A 171 -7.09 8.14 1.20
CA GLY A 171 -5.87 8.77 1.71
C GLY A 171 -4.79 8.93 0.64
N THR A 172 -4.50 7.87 -0.13
CA THR A 172 -3.57 7.94 -1.27
C THR A 172 -4.04 8.95 -2.34
N ALA A 173 -5.33 8.93 -2.71
CA ALA A 173 -5.85 9.86 -3.70
C ALA A 173 -5.74 11.32 -3.23
N LEU A 174 -6.08 11.59 -1.97
CA LEU A 174 -5.93 12.92 -1.36
C LEU A 174 -4.47 13.37 -1.33
N ALA A 175 -3.52 12.48 -1.05
CA ALA A 175 -2.09 12.80 -1.07
C ALA A 175 -1.65 13.30 -2.45
N MET A 176 -2.09 12.64 -3.51
CA MET A 176 -1.73 13.03 -4.88
C MET A 176 -2.28 14.40 -5.28
N ILE A 177 -3.47 14.75 -4.80
CA ILE A 177 -4.15 16.00 -5.16
C ILE A 177 -3.76 17.15 -4.24
N VAL A 178 -3.76 16.90 -2.92
CA VAL A 178 -3.70 17.97 -1.91
C VAL A 178 -2.26 18.36 -1.57
N SER A 179 -1.31 17.41 -1.60
CA SER A 179 0.08 17.71 -1.22
C SER A 179 0.74 18.78 -2.09
N PRO A 180 0.64 18.78 -3.44
CA PRO A 180 1.21 19.85 -4.25
C PRO A 180 0.57 21.21 -4.01
N LEU A 181 -0.75 21.24 -3.78
CA LEU A 181 -1.49 22.47 -3.49
C LEU A 181 -1.02 23.11 -2.17
N ILE A 182 -0.88 22.30 -1.12
CA ILE A 182 -0.37 22.76 0.17
C ILE A 182 1.10 23.20 0.05
N ALA A 183 1.95 22.40 -0.61
CA ALA A 183 3.37 22.69 -0.76
C ALA A 183 3.57 24.03 -1.50
N LYS A 184 2.85 24.27 -2.59
CA LYS A 184 2.94 25.51 -3.36
C LYS A 184 2.44 26.73 -2.57
N GLN A 185 1.43 26.57 -1.73
CA GLN A 185 0.85 27.67 -0.97
C GLN A 185 1.66 28.03 0.30
N PHE A 186 2.34 27.07 0.89
CA PHE A 186 3.08 27.23 2.14
C PHE A 186 4.56 26.84 1.97
N THR A 187 4.93 25.62 2.37
CA THR A 187 6.30 25.09 2.26
C THR A 187 6.25 23.60 1.89
N MET A 188 7.38 23.07 1.40
CA MET A 188 7.53 21.66 1.04
C MET A 188 7.27 20.69 2.21
N SER A 189 7.51 21.13 3.42
CA SER A 189 7.29 20.35 4.66
C SER A 189 5.83 20.38 5.16
N THR A 190 5.05 21.39 4.76
CA THR A 190 3.67 21.59 5.27
C THR A 190 2.73 20.39 5.00
N PRO A 191 2.75 19.70 3.85
CA PRO A 191 1.98 18.47 3.65
C PRO A 191 2.34 17.37 4.67
N LEU A 192 3.61 17.29 5.08
CA LEU A 192 4.08 16.34 6.08
C LEU A 192 3.60 16.72 7.48
N LEU A 193 3.67 18.03 7.83
CA LEU A 193 3.14 18.55 9.09
C LEU A 193 1.63 18.32 9.19
N PHE A 194 0.89 18.57 8.10
CA PHE A 194 -0.55 18.33 8.02
C PHE A 194 -0.88 16.86 8.31
N ALA A 195 -0.17 15.93 7.66
CA ALA A 195 -0.34 14.51 7.91
C ALA A 195 0.07 14.11 9.34
N LEU A 196 1.18 14.64 9.86
CA LEU A 196 1.66 14.39 11.22
C LEU A 196 0.59 14.74 12.27
N VAL A 197 -0.03 15.91 12.15
CA VAL A 197 -1.10 16.35 13.05
C VAL A 197 -2.28 15.38 13.01
N LEU A 198 -2.70 14.99 11.81
CA LEU A 198 -3.86 14.10 11.65
C LEU A 198 -3.58 12.66 12.07
N ILE A 199 -2.34 12.16 11.90
CA ILE A 199 -1.92 10.87 12.47
C ILE A 199 -1.84 10.96 13.99
N GLY A 200 -1.40 12.10 14.56
CA GLY A 200 -1.43 12.36 15.99
C GLY A 200 -2.86 12.32 16.57
N ILE A 201 -3.82 12.93 15.88
CA ILE A 201 -5.24 12.82 16.22
C ILE A 201 -5.71 11.36 16.10
N GLY A 202 -5.24 10.62 15.07
CA GLY A 202 -5.49 9.20 14.91
C GLY A 202 -4.98 8.35 16.09
N LEU A 203 -3.79 8.65 16.61
CA LEU A 203 -3.26 7.99 17.82
C LEU A 203 -4.16 8.26 19.03
N LEU A 204 -4.56 9.51 19.26
CA LEU A 204 -5.48 9.86 20.37
C LEU A 204 -6.84 9.15 20.22
N ALA A 205 -7.39 9.11 19.00
CA ALA A 205 -8.60 8.37 18.71
C ALA A 205 -8.43 6.86 18.94
N TYR A 206 -7.26 6.30 18.58
CA TYR A 206 -6.96 4.90 18.85
C TYR A 206 -6.90 4.58 20.34
N LEU A 207 -6.43 5.48 21.18
CA LEU A 207 -6.49 5.33 22.66
C LEU A 207 -7.95 5.26 23.16
N VAL A 208 -8.85 6.06 22.57
CA VAL A 208 -10.30 5.94 22.85
C VAL A 208 -10.84 4.57 22.43
N PHE A 209 -10.43 4.09 21.24
CA PHE A 209 -10.76 2.73 20.80
C PHE A 209 -10.27 1.66 21.79
N CYS A 210 -9.07 1.80 22.37
CA CYS A 210 -8.56 0.87 23.39
C CYS A 210 -9.46 0.77 24.63
N VAL A 211 -10.05 1.88 25.05
CA VAL A 211 -11.03 1.90 26.15
C VAL A 211 -12.30 1.13 25.76
N MET A 212 -12.82 1.34 24.54
CA MET A 212 -13.96 0.61 24.02
C MET A 212 -13.69 -0.89 23.92
N ASP A 213 -12.52 -1.26 23.41
CA ASP A 213 -12.10 -2.66 23.23
C ASP A 213 -11.90 -3.38 24.59
N THR A 214 -11.38 -2.66 25.60
CA THR A 214 -11.27 -3.19 26.96
C THR A 214 -12.64 -3.49 27.58
N LYS A 215 -13.64 -2.62 27.35
CA LYS A 215 -15.01 -2.87 27.79
C LYS A 215 -15.62 -4.09 27.11
N LEU A 216 -15.38 -4.24 25.81
CA LEU A 216 -15.84 -5.39 25.04
C LEU A 216 -15.23 -6.70 25.57
N ASP A 217 -13.90 -6.73 25.83
CA ASP A 217 -13.24 -7.92 26.37
C ASP A 217 -13.77 -8.34 27.74
N LYS A 218 -14.02 -7.38 28.64
CA LYS A 218 -14.66 -7.66 29.94
C LYS A 218 -16.03 -8.29 29.77
N GLN A 219 -16.82 -7.81 28.82
CA GLN A 219 -18.15 -8.40 28.51
C GLN A 219 -18.06 -9.79 27.92
N ILE A 220 -17.05 -10.04 27.05
CA ILE A 220 -16.83 -11.37 26.48
C ILE A 220 -16.33 -12.34 27.55
N ALA A 221 -15.41 -11.93 28.43
CA ALA A 221 -14.89 -12.75 29.51
C ALA A 221 -15.98 -13.17 30.48
N SER A 222 -16.86 -12.26 30.90
CA SER A 222 -17.99 -12.57 31.79
C SER A 222 -18.97 -13.59 31.22
N LEU A 223 -18.99 -13.79 29.91
CA LEU A 223 -19.88 -14.75 29.22
C LEU A 223 -19.14 -16.08 28.89
N LYS A 224 -17.77 -16.09 28.91
CA LYS A 224 -16.96 -17.28 28.65
C LYS A 224 -16.82 -18.22 29.88
N GLU A 225 -17.07 -17.72 31.08
CA GLU A 225 -17.11 -18.58 32.28
C GLU A 225 -18.14 -19.72 32.20
N GLU A 226 -19.05 -19.69 31.20
CA GLU A 226 -20.07 -20.73 30.96
C GLU A 226 -19.72 -21.71 29.81
N ARG A 227 -18.59 -21.57 29.11
CA ARG A 227 -18.22 -22.45 27.95
C ARG A 227 -16.76 -22.90 27.98
N THR A 228 -16.57 -24.24 27.93
CA THR A 228 -15.27 -24.94 27.77
C THR A 228 -14.49 -24.49 26.54
N ALA A 229 -13.17 -24.44 26.70
CA ALA A 229 -12.19 -24.04 25.68
C ALA A 229 -12.35 -24.84 24.37
N GLU A 230 -12.52 -24.13 23.25
CA GLU A 230 -12.20 -24.66 21.92
C GLU A 230 -10.67 -24.82 21.83
N GLU A 231 -10.22 -25.97 21.33
CA GLU A 231 -8.81 -26.26 21.09
C GLU A 231 -8.18 -25.17 20.21
N ASP A 232 -7.18 -24.50 20.76
CA ASP A 232 -6.29 -23.62 19.99
C ASP A 232 -5.44 -24.52 19.08
N ASP A 233 -5.69 -24.44 17.77
CA ASP A 233 -4.86 -25.03 16.72
C ASP A 233 -3.51 -24.28 16.71
N THR A 234 -2.57 -24.78 17.53
CA THR A 234 -1.26 -24.13 17.70
C THR A 234 -0.45 -24.27 16.41
N PHE A 235 0.01 -23.12 15.90
CA PHE A 235 0.93 -23.03 14.77
C PHE A 235 2.25 -23.75 15.06
N HIS A 236 2.62 -24.68 14.20
CA HIS A 236 3.92 -25.38 14.26
C HIS A 236 4.85 -24.90 13.13
N ILE A 237 6.14 -24.72 13.44
CA ILE A 237 7.17 -24.35 12.43
C ILE A 237 7.23 -25.37 11.28
N SER A 238 6.91 -26.64 11.53
CA SER A 238 6.77 -27.68 10.49
C SER A 238 5.73 -27.31 9.41
N ASP A 239 4.73 -26.52 9.76
CA ASP A 239 3.66 -26.10 8.84
C ASP A 239 4.17 -25.12 7.77
N LEU A 240 5.23 -24.35 8.07
CA LEU A 240 5.91 -23.49 7.09
C LEU A 240 6.47 -24.28 5.91
N LYS A 241 6.91 -25.52 6.13
CA LYS A 241 7.44 -26.37 5.06
C LYS A 241 6.36 -26.65 4.00
N ALA A 242 5.12 -26.85 4.41
CA ALA A 242 4.00 -27.08 3.50
C ALA A 242 3.71 -25.86 2.60
N ILE A 243 3.88 -24.64 3.13
CA ILE A 243 3.73 -23.40 2.36
C ILE A 243 4.90 -23.28 1.36
N ILE A 244 6.14 -23.37 1.85
CA ILE A 244 7.36 -23.13 1.05
C ILE A 244 7.53 -24.17 -0.07
N THR A 245 7.08 -25.39 0.12
CA THR A 245 7.15 -26.45 -0.91
C THR A 245 6.02 -26.40 -1.94
N ASN A 246 4.99 -25.59 -1.71
CA ASN A 246 3.84 -25.49 -2.61
C ASN A 246 4.17 -24.58 -3.81
N LYS A 247 4.18 -25.15 -5.01
CA LYS A 247 4.47 -24.41 -6.25
C LYS A 247 3.39 -23.36 -6.61
N GLY A 248 2.12 -23.66 -6.39
CA GLY A 248 1.02 -22.73 -6.57
C GLY A 248 1.15 -21.48 -5.69
N PHE A 249 1.60 -21.69 -4.44
CA PHE A 249 1.91 -20.61 -3.51
C PHE A 249 3.00 -19.67 -4.04
N TRP A 250 4.12 -20.21 -4.54
CA TRP A 250 5.17 -19.35 -5.10
C TRP A 250 4.75 -18.65 -6.37
N LEU A 251 3.96 -19.28 -7.21
CA LEU A 251 3.44 -18.62 -8.43
C LEU A 251 2.54 -17.42 -8.09
N ILE A 252 1.67 -17.55 -7.09
CA ILE A 252 0.80 -16.44 -6.67
C ILE A 252 1.59 -15.37 -5.91
N THR A 253 2.59 -15.76 -5.10
CA THR A 253 3.47 -14.84 -4.36
C THR A 253 4.33 -14.01 -5.31
N LEU A 254 4.95 -14.63 -6.30
CA LEU A 254 5.74 -13.94 -7.32
C LEU A 254 4.87 -13.08 -8.23
N LEU A 255 3.66 -13.53 -8.57
CA LEU A 255 2.68 -12.71 -9.29
C LEU A 255 2.32 -11.46 -8.48
N CYS A 256 2.10 -11.59 -7.17
CA CYS A 256 1.87 -10.48 -6.26
C CYS A 256 3.06 -9.50 -6.28
N LEU A 257 4.28 -9.99 -6.04
CA LEU A 257 5.51 -9.19 -6.08
C LEU A 257 5.60 -8.38 -7.38
N ILE A 258 5.54 -9.05 -8.53
CA ILE A 258 5.80 -8.45 -9.84
C ILE A 258 4.68 -7.49 -10.25
N PHE A 259 3.41 -7.87 -10.05
CA PHE A 259 2.28 -7.01 -10.38
C PHE A 259 2.26 -5.72 -9.56
N TYR A 260 2.43 -5.83 -8.24
CA TYR A 260 2.46 -4.65 -7.37
C TYR A 260 3.70 -3.78 -7.58
N SER A 261 4.82 -4.39 -8.00
CA SER A 261 6.03 -3.66 -8.40
C SER A 261 5.84 -2.78 -9.65
N ALA A 262 4.88 -3.10 -10.50
CA ALA A 262 4.54 -2.27 -11.66
C ALA A 262 3.49 -1.19 -11.37
N VAL A 263 2.75 -1.28 -10.26
CA VAL A 263 1.66 -0.34 -9.92
C VAL A 263 2.11 0.69 -8.87
N PHE A 264 2.53 0.24 -7.69
CA PHE A 264 2.86 1.17 -6.59
C PHE A 264 4.10 2.02 -6.86
N PRO A 265 5.23 1.45 -7.33
CA PRO A 265 6.37 2.27 -7.72
C PRO A 265 6.07 3.23 -8.87
N PHE A 266 5.26 2.82 -9.84
CA PHE A 266 4.78 3.73 -10.88
C PHE A 266 4.05 4.94 -10.27
N MET A 267 3.16 4.74 -9.31
CA MET A 267 2.44 5.83 -8.65
C MET A 267 3.38 6.83 -7.96
N LYS A 268 4.58 6.41 -7.49
CA LYS A 268 5.57 7.32 -6.89
C LYS A 268 6.14 8.31 -7.90
N TYR A 269 6.20 7.97 -9.17
CA TYR A 269 6.76 8.78 -10.26
C TYR A 269 5.71 9.32 -11.23
N ALA A 270 4.44 8.92 -11.06
CA ALA A 270 3.38 9.22 -12.03
C ALA A 270 3.10 10.72 -12.18
N THR A 271 3.17 11.49 -11.11
CA THR A 271 3.00 12.97 -11.18
C THR A 271 4.12 13.61 -11.98
N SER A 272 5.38 13.25 -11.74
CA SER A 272 6.51 13.73 -12.51
C SER A 272 6.43 13.30 -13.99
N LEU A 273 5.91 12.11 -14.29
CA LEU A 273 5.58 11.71 -15.67
C LEU A 273 4.55 12.65 -16.30
N MET A 274 3.49 13.04 -15.58
CA MET A 274 2.48 13.98 -16.09
C MET A 274 3.08 15.36 -16.39
N GLU A 275 3.97 15.83 -15.54
CA GLU A 275 4.65 17.10 -15.75
C GLU A 275 5.64 17.05 -16.94
N ASN A 276 6.48 16.01 -17.00
CA ASN A 276 7.54 15.92 -17.99
C ASN A 276 7.05 15.54 -19.40
N LYS A 277 6.11 14.60 -19.48
CA LYS A 277 5.62 14.10 -20.78
C LYS A 277 4.41 14.86 -21.30
N TYR A 278 3.48 15.23 -20.41
CA TYR A 278 2.20 15.85 -20.81
C TYR A 278 2.17 17.35 -20.54
N GLY A 279 3.25 17.93 -20.00
CA GLY A 279 3.37 19.38 -19.77
C GLY A 279 2.38 19.94 -18.76
N MET A 280 1.90 19.10 -17.82
CA MET A 280 0.94 19.53 -16.80
C MET A 280 1.63 20.36 -15.73
N ASP A 281 0.91 21.36 -15.20
CA ASP A 281 1.38 22.11 -14.02
C ASP A 281 1.45 21.17 -12.80
N ASN A 282 2.47 21.35 -11.95
CA ASN A 282 2.74 20.49 -10.81
C ASN A 282 1.58 20.43 -9.80
N THR A 283 0.76 21.50 -9.71
CA THR A 283 -0.40 21.55 -8.81
C THR A 283 -1.57 20.68 -9.26
N ILE A 284 -1.68 20.41 -10.57
CA ILE A 284 -2.77 19.63 -11.15
C ILE A 284 -2.31 18.27 -11.68
N ALA A 285 -1.02 18.07 -11.87
CA ALA A 285 -0.46 16.83 -12.41
C ALA A 285 -0.83 15.59 -11.56
N GLY A 286 -0.98 15.75 -10.25
CA GLY A 286 -1.39 14.69 -9.32
C GLY A 286 -2.84 14.20 -9.48
N TRP A 287 -3.71 14.95 -10.16
CA TRP A 287 -5.11 14.54 -10.38
C TRP A 287 -5.22 13.31 -11.27
N ILE A 288 -4.32 13.15 -12.23
CA ILE A 288 -4.33 11.98 -13.13
C ILE A 288 -3.95 10.70 -12.38
N PRO A 289 -2.80 10.62 -11.67
CA PRO A 289 -2.48 9.45 -10.85
C PRO A 289 -3.52 9.14 -9.76
N ALA A 290 -4.21 10.15 -9.22
CA ALA A 290 -5.27 9.95 -8.23
C ALA A 290 -6.46 9.14 -8.77
N LEU A 291 -6.69 9.12 -10.09
CA LEU A 291 -7.72 8.28 -10.71
C LEU A 291 -7.48 6.79 -10.47
N ILE A 292 -6.23 6.36 -10.29
CA ILE A 292 -5.88 4.95 -10.08
C ILE A 292 -6.45 4.42 -8.76
N PRO A 293 -6.14 5.00 -7.58
CA PRO A 293 -6.73 4.56 -6.31
C PRO A 293 -8.22 4.83 -6.23
N MET A 294 -8.74 5.89 -6.88
CA MET A 294 -10.18 6.14 -6.95
C MET A 294 -10.89 5.07 -7.78
N GLY A 295 -10.31 4.67 -8.92
CA GLY A 295 -10.82 3.55 -9.72
C GLY A 295 -10.80 2.24 -8.95
N ASN A 296 -9.73 1.96 -8.20
CA ASN A 296 -9.62 0.77 -7.36
C ASN A 296 -10.73 0.70 -6.30
N LEU A 297 -11.05 1.83 -5.66
CA LEU A 297 -12.12 1.93 -4.67
C LEU A 297 -13.49 1.47 -5.22
N ILE A 298 -13.80 1.85 -6.45
CA ILE A 298 -15.10 1.55 -7.08
C ILE A 298 -15.09 0.15 -7.72
N MET A 299 -14.01 -0.19 -8.43
CA MET A 299 -13.96 -1.38 -9.29
C MET A 299 -13.66 -2.66 -8.52
N THR A 300 -12.92 -2.60 -7.40
CA THR A 300 -12.57 -3.81 -6.63
C THR A 300 -13.78 -4.59 -6.11
N PRO A 301 -14.81 -3.97 -5.52
CA PRO A 301 -16.02 -4.68 -5.14
C PRO A 301 -16.77 -5.30 -6.33
N ILE A 302 -16.78 -4.60 -7.47
CA ILE A 302 -17.44 -5.09 -8.70
C ILE A 302 -16.74 -6.35 -9.22
N PHE A 303 -15.41 -6.30 -9.35
CA PHE A 303 -14.65 -7.45 -9.85
C PHE A 303 -14.58 -8.61 -8.85
N GLY A 304 -14.54 -8.31 -7.55
CA GLY A 304 -14.70 -9.32 -6.51
C GLY A 304 -16.04 -10.06 -6.63
N GLY A 305 -17.15 -9.33 -6.79
CA GLY A 305 -18.47 -9.91 -7.00
C GLY A 305 -18.59 -10.71 -8.31
N ILE A 306 -17.88 -10.31 -9.36
CA ILE A 306 -17.80 -11.09 -10.62
C ILE A 306 -17.04 -12.39 -10.38
N TYR A 307 -15.91 -12.34 -9.68
CA TYR A 307 -15.12 -13.52 -9.37
C TYR A 307 -15.90 -14.49 -8.47
N ASP A 308 -16.58 -14.01 -7.46
CA ASP A 308 -17.39 -14.84 -6.56
C ASP A 308 -18.50 -15.62 -7.29
N ARG A 309 -19.14 -14.98 -8.27
CA ARG A 309 -20.26 -15.57 -9.03
C ARG A 309 -19.83 -16.40 -10.25
N LYS A 310 -18.79 -15.97 -10.97
CA LYS A 310 -18.36 -16.58 -12.24
C LYS A 310 -17.09 -17.40 -12.13
N GLY A 311 -16.31 -17.22 -11.06
CA GLY A 311 -14.99 -17.79 -10.96
C GLY A 311 -14.00 -17.15 -11.94
N LYS A 312 -13.17 -17.98 -12.59
CA LYS A 312 -12.16 -17.60 -13.57
C LYS A 312 -11.03 -16.74 -13.01
N GLY A 313 -10.60 -17.00 -11.76
CA GLY A 313 -9.62 -16.20 -11.06
C GLY A 313 -8.30 -16.04 -11.81
N ALA A 314 -7.70 -17.14 -12.26
CA ALA A 314 -6.46 -17.09 -13.04
C ALA A 314 -6.66 -16.36 -14.40
N THR A 315 -7.84 -16.50 -15.03
CA THR A 315 -8.17 -15.77 -16.26
C THR A 315 -8.27 -14.26 -15.99
N ILE A 316 -8.89 -13.84 -14.88
CA ILE A 316 -8.97 -12.42 -14.46
C ILE A 316 -7.57 -11.85 -14.24
N MET A 317 -6.66 -12.60 -13.60
CA MET A 317 -5.27 -12.20 -13.40
C MET A 317 -4.53 -12.03 -14.73
N ILE A 318 -4.76 -12.91 -15.71
CA ILE A 318 -4.21 -12.81 -17.09
C ILE A 318 -4.70 -11.51 -17.74
N ILE A 319 -6.00 -11.22 -17.70
CA ILE A 319 -6.57 -9.99 -18.29
C ILE A 319 -5.97 -8.75 -17.64
N GLY A 320 -5.91 -8.71 -16.30
CA GLY A 320 -5.34 -7.57 -15.57
C GLY A 320 -3.86 -7.36 -15.86
N SER A 321 -3.06 -8.43 -15.98
CA SER A 321 -1.65 -8.34 -16.36
C SER A 321 -1.48 -7.87 -17.82
N THR A 322 -2.36 -8.26 -18.74
CA THR A 322 -2.36 -7.79 -20.12
C THR A 322 -2.67 -6.28 -20.17
N LEU A 323 -3.67 -5.81 -19.42
CA LEU A 323 -3.99 -4.39 -19.31
C LEU A 323 -2.81 -3.60 -18.72
N LEU A 324 -2.10 -4.16 -17.73
CA LEU A 324 -0.91 -3.54 -17.13
C LEU A 324 0.19 -3.32 -18.17
N ILE A 325 0.48 -4.32 -19.02
CA ILE A 325 1.43 -4.19 -20.14
C ILE A 325 0.97 -3.07 -21.08
N THR A 326 -0.29 -3.12 -21.49
CA THR A 326 -0.87 -2.15 -22.43
C THR A 326 -0.71 -0.71 -21.92
N VAL A 327 -1.03 -0.48 -20.64
CA VAL A 327 -0.92 0.84 -20.00
C VAL A 327 0.53 1.35 -20.05
N HIS A 328 1.50 0.57 -19.60
CA HIS A 328 2.89 1.03 -19.55
C HIS A 328 3.50 1.18 -20.95
N VAL A 329 3.11 0.35 -21.92
CA VAL A 329 3.50 0.53 -23.32
C VAL A 329 2.91 1.82 -23.89
N LEU A 330 1.64 2.14 -23.62
CA LEU A 330 1.03 3.40 -24.05
C LEU A 330 1.70 4.61 -23.40
N PHE A 331 2.06 4.53 -22.12
CA PHE A 331 2.85 5.57 -21.47
C PHE A 331 4.28 5.68 -22.02
N ALA A 332 4.88 4.61 -22.53
CA ALA A 332 6.20 4.65 -23.17
C ALA A 332 6.16 5.28 -24.57
N MET A 333 5.06 5.14 -25.31
CA MET A 333 4.95 5.63 -26.68
C MET A 333 4.99 7.18 -26.74
N PRO A 334 5.71 7.79 -27.70
CA PRO A 334 5.75 9.25 -27.89
C PRO A 334 4.50 9.80 -28.61
N LEU A 335 3.36 9.12 -28.45
CA LEU A 335 2.11 9.45 -29.14
C LEU A 335 1.11 10.09 -28.17
N LEU A 336 0.29 11.00 -28.70
CA LEU A 336 -0.86 11.59 -28.00
C LEU A 336 -0.49 12.18 -26.62
N ASN A 337 0.44 13.13 -26.59
CA ASN A 337 0.90 13.80 -25.38
C ASN A 337 -0.16 14.81 -24.84
N TYR A 338 -1.43 14.38 -24.74
CA TYR A 338 -2.52 15.16 -24.18
C TYR A 338 -2.93 14.61 -22.81
N TRP A 339 -3.23 15.50 -21.86
CA TRP A 339 -3.62 15.13 -20.50
C TRP A 339 -4.84 14.20 -20.44
N TRP A 340 -5.84 14.37 -21.32
CA TRP A 340 -7.02 13.52 -21.38
C TRP A 340 -6.69 12.07 -21.78
N PHE A 341 -5.67 11.90 -22.62
CA PHE A 341 -5.19 10.55 -22.98
C PHE A 341 -4.47 9.89 -21.80
N ALA A 342 -3.66 10.67 -21.05
CA ALA A 342 -3.05 10.19 -19.80
C ALA A 342 -4.13 9.78 -18.77
N ALA A 343 -5.21 10.56 -18.64
CA ALA A 343 -6.34 10.23 -17.77
C ALA A 343 -7.01 8.92 -18.20
N PHE A 344 -7.25 8.73 -19.49
CA PHE A 344 -7.79 7.48 -20.04
C PHE A 344 -6.91 6.27 -19.71
N ILE A 345 -5.59 6.39 -19.90
CA ILE A 345 -4.63 5.32 -19.55
C ILE A 345 -4.63 5.06 -18.04
N ALA A 346 -4.68 6.11 -17.20
CA ALA A 346 -4.73 5.97 -15.74
C ALA A 346 -5.99 5.24 -15.26
N ILE A 347 -7.15 5.48 -15.89
CA ILE A 347 -8.38 4.74 -15.62
C ILE A 347 -8.21 3.25 -15.96
N ILE A 348 -7.60 2.92 -17.11
CA ILE A 348 -7.30 1.53 -17.48
C ILE A 348 -6.36 0.89 -16.44
N LEU A 349 -5.36 1.62 -15.96
CA LEU A 349 -4.48 1.13 -14.90
C LEU A 349 -5.26 0.87 -13.59
N GLY A 350 -6.17 1.76 -13.21
CA GLY A 350 -7.08 1.56 -12.08
C GLY A 350 -7.94 0.30 -12.21
N ILE A 351 -8.42 0.00 -13.41
CA ILE A 351 -9.15 -1.24 -13.72
C ILE A 351 -8.22 -2.45 -13.56
N ALA A 352 -7.01 -2.43 -14.13
CA ALA A 352 -6.03 -3.51 -14.00
C ALA A 352 -5.66 -3.76 -12.53
N PHE A 353 -5.45 -2.66 -11.77
CA PHE A 353 -5.13 -2.69 -10.34
C PHE A 353 -6.30 -3.21 -9.49
N SER A 354 -7.51 -3.16 -9.97
CA SER A 354 -8.67 -3.75 -9.29
C SER A 354 -8.88 -5.22 -9.65
N LEU A 355 -8.68 -5.59 -10.92
CA LEU A 355 -8.90 -6.95 -11.42
C LEU A 355 -7.99 -7.97 -10.73
N VAL A 356 -6.68 -7.74 -10.74
CA VAL A 356 -5.72 -8.74 -10.23
C VAL A 356 -5.89 -8.99 -8.74
N PRO A 357 -5.91 -8.00 -7.85
CA PRO A 357 -6.09 -8.24 -6.42
C PRO A 357 -7.43 -8.88 -6.07
N SER A 358 -8.52 -8.53 -6.77
CA SER A 358 -9.85 -9.08 -6.50
C SER A 358 -9.95 -10.59 -6.78
N ALA A 359 -9.08 -11.12 -7.63
CA ALA A 359 -8.97 -12.54 -7.90
C ALA A 359 -7.82 -13.21 -7.12
N MET A 360 -6.69 -12.53 -6.98
CA MET A 360 -5.45 -13.06 -6.39
C MET A 360 -5.61 -13.37 -4.90
N TRP A 361 -6.08 -12.40 -4.10
CA TRP A 361 -6.21 -12.59 -2.67
C TRP A 361 -7.18 -13.71 -2.29
N PRO A 362 -8.39 -13.82 -2.88
CA PRO A 362 -9.28 -14.94 -2.61
C PRO A 362 -8.81 -16.28 -3.19
N SER A 363 -7.78 -16.30 -4.03
CA SER A 363 -7.19 -17.54 -4.56
C SER A 363 -6.21 -18.18 -3.57
N VAL A 364 -5.64 -17.43 -2.64
CA VAL A 364 -4.70 -17.97 -1.63
C VAL A 364 -5.32 -19.08 -0.78
N PRO A 365 -6.56 -18.92 -0.22
CA PRO A 365 -7.22 -19.98 0.56
C PRO A 365 -7.57 -21.24 -0.25
N LYS A 366 -7.57 -21.17 -1.59
CA LYS A 366 -7.77 -22.35 -2.44
C LYS A 366 -6.48 -23.16 -2.62
N ILE A 367 -5.31 -22.54 -2.39
CA ILE A 367 -3.99 -23.15 -2.58
C ILE A 367 -3.43 -23.64 -1.25
N ILE A 368 -3.67 -22.90 -0.17
CA ILE A 368 -3.10 -23.14 1.16
C ILE A 368 -4.23 -23.45 2.15
N PRO A 369 -4.05 -24.48 3.01
CA PRO A 369 -5.03 -24.82 4.06
C PRO A 369 -5.33 -23.62 4.98
N GLU A 370 -6.58 -23.53 5.46
CA GLU A 370 -7.09 -22.39 6.25
C GLU A 370 -6.23 -22.10 7.50
N LYS A 371 -5.76 -23.15 8.21
CA LYS A 371 -4.89 -23.01 9.39
C LYS A 371 -3.54 -22.33 9.11
N LEU A 372 -3.07 -22.29 7.86
CA LEU A 372 -1.78 -21.73 7.44
C LEU A 372 -1.91 -20.34 6.75
N LEU A 373 -3.11 -19.83 6.59
CA LEU A 373 -3.35 -18.60 5.82
C LEU A 373 -2.66 -17.38 6.39
N GLY A 374 -2.61 -17.24 7.72
CA GLY A 374 -1.93 -16.12 8.36
C GLY A 374 -0.45 -16.05 7.98
N SER A 375 0.25 -17.18 8.09
CA SER A 375 1.67 -17.30 7.70
C SER A 375 1.88 -17.13 6.19
N ALA A 376 0.97 -17.65 5.37
CA ALA A 376 1.03 -17.52 3.93
C ALA A 376 0.89 -16.05 3.52
N TYR A 377 -0.09 -15.31 4.06
CA TYR A 377 -0.25 -13.89 3.79
C TYR A 377 0.94 -13.07 4.29
N ALA A 378 1.45 -13.33 5.49
CA ALA A 378 2.64 -12.64 6.01
C ALA A 378 3.86 -12.82 5.07
N LEU A 379 4.09 -14.04 4.57
CA LEU A 379 5.16 -14.30 3.62
C LEU A 379 4.92 -13.62 2.26
N ILE A 380 3.69 -13.62 1.75
CA ILE A 380 3.35 -12.88 0.52
C ILE A 380 3.64 -11.39 0.68
N PHE A 381 3.19 -10.78 1.78
CA PHE A 381 3.43 -9.35 2.05
C PHE A 381 4.92 -9.04 2.21
N TRP A 382 5.67 -9.91 2.89
CA TRP A 382 7.12 -9.73 3.03
C TRP A 382 7.82 -9.74 1.67
N VAL A 383 7.52 -10.73 0.81
CA VAL A 383 8.06 -10.81 -0.57
C VAL A 383 7.62 -9.61 -1.41
N GLN A 384 6.36 -9.19 -1.31
CA GLN A 384 5.82 -8.01 -2.00
C GLN A 384 6.60 -6.74 -1.64
N ASN A 385 6.90 -6.53 -0.35
CA ASN A 385 7.64 -5.35 0.11
C ASN A 385 9.06 -5.25 -0.48
N ILE A 386 9.69 -6.37 -0.87
CA ILE A 386 10.96 -6.35 -1.59
C ILE A 386 10.81 -5.55 -2.90
N GLY A 387 9.78 -5.83 -3.70
CA GLY A 387 9.52 -5.11 -4.93
C GLY A 387 9.14 -3.65 -4.72
N LEU A 388 8.30 -3.37 -3.71
CA LEU A 388 7.87 -2.01 -3.37
C LEU A 388 9.03 -1.10 -2.97
N GLY A 389 10.10 -1.65 -2.42
CA GLY A 389 11.29 -0.90 -2.05
C GLY A 389 12.31 -0.81 -3.20
N PHE A 390 12.72 -1.94 -3.77
CA PHE A 390 13.80 -1.95 -4.76
C PHE A 390 13.43 -1.32 -6.11
N VAL A 391 12.16 -1.40 -6.52
CA VAL A 391 11.76 -0.85 -7.82
C VAL A 391 11.78 0.69 -7.83
N PRO A 392 11.30 1.43 -6.82
CA PRO A 392 11.49 2.88 -6.79
C PRO A 392 12.98 3.29 -6.82
N LEU A 393 13.85 2.56 -6.10
CA LEU A 393 15.30 2.77 -6.15
C LEU A 393 15.85 2.62 -7.57
N LEU A 394 15.46 1.54 -8.26
CA LEU A 394 15.84 1.29 -9.65
C LEU A 394 15.37 2.40 -10.59
N ILE A 395 14.10 2.81 -10.48
CA ILE A 395 13.53 3.86 -11.34
C ILE A 395 14.20 5.21 -11.09
N GLY A 396 14.43 5.59 -9.84
CA GLY A 396 15.15 6.82 -9.49
C GLY A 396 16.57 6.84 -10.04
N TRP A 397 17.29 5.71 -9.95
CA TRP A 397 18.63 5.57 -10.53
C TRP A 397 18.61 5.64 -12.07
N LEU A 398 17.64 4.99 -12.73
CA LEU A 398 17.49 5.06 -14.20
C LEU A 398 17.19 6.48 -14.66
N LEU A 399 16.29 7.19 -14.00
CA LEU A 399 15.95 8.58 -14.32
C LEU A 399 17.18 9.45 -14.23
N ASN A 400 17.91 9.37 -13.11
CA ASN A 400 19.10 10.20 -12.88
C ASN A 400 20.25 9.93 -13.86
N LYS A 401 20.44 8.67 -14.28
CA LYS A 401 21.61 8.27 -15.06
C LYS A 401 21.38 8.27 -16.57
N TYR A 402 20.17 7.95 -17.02
CA TYR A 402 19.91 7.67 -18.44
C TYR A 402 18.76 8.45 -19.05
N CYS A 403 17.96 9.13 -18.25
CA CYS A 403 16.70 9.71 -18.73
C CYS A 403 16.68 11.24 -18.71
N ILE A 404 17.76 11.90 -18.28
CA ILE A 404 17.84 13.37 -18.30
C ILE A 404 17.98 13.82 -19.75
N ILE A 405 17.03 14.67 -20.21
CA ILE A 405 17.01 15.19 -21.59
C ILE A 405 17.25 16.70 -21.64
N GLY A 406 17.25 17.39 -20.51
CA GLY A 406 17.48 18.83 -20.42
C GLY A 406 17.00 19.42 -19.11
N GLU A 407 16.89 20.73 -19.14
CA GLU A 407 16.36 21.53 -18.03
C GLU A 407 15.23 22.43 -18.55
N ARG A 408 14.24 22.68 -17.72
CA ARG A 408 13.17 23.64 -17.99
C ARG A 408 13.13 24.69 -16.89
N ILE A 409 12.90 25.93 -17.25
CA ILE A 409 12.73 27.03 -16.30
C ILE A 409 11.25 27.29 -16.18
N VAL A 410 10.72 27.19 -14.97
CA VAL A 410 9.32 27.51 -14.62
C VAL A 410 9.35 28.44 -13.42
N ASP A 411 8.72 29.61 -13.53
CA ASP A 411 8.68 30.63 -12.48
C ASP A 411 10.05 31.04 -11.89
N GLY A 412 11.12 31.00 -12.75
CA GLY A 412 12.48 31.37 -12.35
C GLY A 412 13.26 30.24 -11.63
N GLN A 413 12.68 29.09 -11.46
CA GLN A 413 13.33 27.89 -10.93
C GLN A 413 13.69 26.91 -12.06
N THR A 414 14.84 26.26 -11.94
CA THR A 414 15.33 25.27 -12.90
C THR A 414 14.91 23.87 -12.45
N PHE A 415 14.23 23.16 -13.33
CA PHE A 415 13.79 21.78 -13.11
C PHE A 415 14.45 20.87 -14.14
N ILE A 416 14.87 19.67 -13.69
CA ILE A 416 15.39 18.64 -14.59
C ILE A 416 14.25 18.07 -15.42
N GLN A 417 14.47 17.90 -16.72
CA GLN A 417 13.50 17.28 -17.63
C GLN A 417 13.90 15.85 -17.93
N TYR A 418 12.94 14.92 -17.75
CA TYR A 418 13.15 13.49 -17.93
C TYR A 418 12.38 12.91 -19.11
N ASP A 419 13.00 11.98 -19.83
CA ASP A 419 12.32 11.03 -20.72
C ASP A 419 11.90 9.79 -19.93
N TYR A 420 10.62 9.58 -19.79
CA TYR A 420 10.06 8.45 -19.07
C TYR A 420 9.91 7.17 -19.90
N THR A 421 10.35 7.15 -21.16
CA THR A 421 10.23 5.98 -22.06
C THR A 421 10.86 4.74 -21.43
N LEU A 422 12.12 4.83 -20.99
CA LEU A 422 12.83 3.70 -20.39
C LEU A 422 12.18 3.21 -19.08
N PRO A 423 11.85 4.06 -18.10
CA PRO A 423 11.09 3.65 -16.92
C PRO A 423 9.77 2.93 -17.24
N MET A 424 9.01 3.42 -18.22
CA MET A 424 7.75 2.79 -18.61
C MET A 424 7.95 1.42 -19.25
N LEU A 425 9.02 1.22 -20.02
CA LEU A 425 9.38 -0.09 -20.57
C LEU A 425 9.80 -1.08 -19.47
N VAL A 426 10.47 -0.60 -18.42
CA VAL A 426 10.78 -1.43 -17.24
C VAL A 426 9.48 -1.88 -16.56
N PHE A 427 8.52 -0.98 -16.34
CA PHE A 427 7.21 -1.37 -15.78
C PHE A 427 6.45 -2.31 -16.72
N ALA A 428 6.51 -2.11 -18.05
CA ALA A 428 5.92 -3.03 -19.00
C ALA A 428 6.54 -4.43 -18.93
N SER A 429 7.85 -4.54 -18.71
CA SER A 429 8.53 -5.83 -18.51
C SER A 429 8.03 -6.59 -17.28
N PHE A 430 7.76 -5.89 -16.18
CA PHE A 430 7.08 -6.49 -15.02
C PHE A 430 5.67 -6.97 -15.38
N GLY A 431 4.94 -6.21 -16.19
CA GLY A 431 3.64 -6.65 -16.72
C GLY A 431 3.75 -7.96 -17.51
N ILE A 432 4.77 -8.12 -18.36
CA ILE A 432 5.03 -9.35 -19.12
C ILE A 432 5.34 -10.51 -18.16
N LEU A 433 6.19 -10.28 -17.16
CA LEU A 433 6.49 -11.30 -16.15
C LEU A 433 5.24 -11.70 -15.36
N ALA A 434 4.42 -10.72 -14.97
CA ALA A 434 3.14 -10.99 -14.29
C ALA A 434 2.20 -11.84 -15.17
N LEU A 435 2.10 -11.55 -16.47
CA LEU A 435 1.32 -12.33 -17.43
C LEU A 435 1.82 -13.77 -17.52
N LEU A 436 3.13 -13.97 -17.62
CA LEU A 436 3.72 -15.31 -17.67
C LEU A 436 3.44 -16.10 -16.38
N LEU A 437 3.54 -15.45 -15.21
CA LEU A 437 3.22 -16.06 -13.93
C LEU A 437 1.74 -16.40 -13.80
N ALA A 438 0.84 -15.54 -14.26
CA ALA A 438 -0.60 -15.80 -14.28
C ALA A 438 -0.96 -16.98 -15.20
N ILE A 439 -0.32 -17.09 -16.36
CA ILE A 439 -0.48 -18.24 -17.27
C ILE A 439 0.07 -19.53 -16.62
N ALA A 440 1.24 -19.45 -15.97
CA ALA A 440 1.82 -20.59 -15.26
C ALA A 440 0.93 -21.03 -14.10
N LEU A 441 0.36 -20.09 -13.34
CA LEU A 441 -0.59 -20.37 -12.26
C LEU A 441 -1.86 -21.05 -12.78
N LYS A 442 -2.40 -20.61 -13.93
CA LYS A 442 -3.55 -21.24 -14.58
C LYS A 442 -3.25 -22.69 -15.02
N LYS A 443 -2.03 -22.94 -15.52
CA LYS A 443 -1.58 -24.28 -15.89
C LYS A 443 -1.42 -25.16 -14.64
N GLU A 444 -0.86 -24.63 -13.57
CA GLU A 444 -0.68 -25.34 -12.29
C GLU A 444 -2.02 -25.65 -11.62
N ASP A 445 -2.99 -24.73 -11.69
CA ASP A 445 -4.37 -24.96 -11.24
C ASP A 445 -5.02 -26.17 -11.94
N LYS A 446 -4.87 -26.25 -13.27
CA LYS A 446 -5.38 -27.40 -14.04
C LYS A 446 -4.72 -28.72 -13.65
N ARG A 447 -3.43 -28.69 -13.24
CA ARG A 447 -2.67 -29.89 -12.86
C ARG A 447 -3.02 -30.39 -11.47
N ASN A 448 -3.16 -29.46 -10.51
CA ASN A 448 -3.33 -29.77 -9.09
C ASN A 448 -4.78 -29.63 -8.59
N GLY A 449 -5.67 -29.04 -9.39
CA GLY A 449 -7.09 -28.94 -9.07
C GLY A 449 -7.40 -27.97 -7.92
N TYR A 450 -6.67 -26.84 -7.80
CA TYR A 450 -6.93 -25.86 -6.75
C TYR A 450 -8.32 -25.22 -6.87
N GLY A 451 -8.92 -25.20 -8.07
CA GLY A 451 -10.24 -24.61 -8.33
C GLY A 451 -10.22 -23.08 -8.48
N LEU A 452 -9.10 -22.50 -8.96
CA LEU A 452 -8.98 -21.06 -9.17
C LEU A 452 -9.94 -20.52 -10.23
N GLU A 453 -10.31 -21.37 -11.20
CA GLU A 453 -11.27 -21.03 -12.24
C GLU A 453 -12.73 -21.25 -11.82
N GLN A 454 -12.98 -21.84 -10.63
CA GLN A 454 -14.31 -22.09 -10.12
C GLN A 454 -14.85 -20.90 -9.31
N PRO A 455 -16.18 -20.64 -9.34
CA PRO A 455 -16.80 -19.62 -8.51
C PRO A 455 -16.61 -19.95 -7.01
N ASN A 456 -16.61 -18.91 -6.18
CA ASN A 456 -16.56 -19.06 -4.72
C ASN A 456 -17.95 -19.35 -4.13
N MET A 457 -19.01 -18.89 -4.81
CA MET A 457 -20.40 -19.18 -4.43
C MET A 457 -20.91 -20.33 -5.30
N THR A 458 -21.21 -21.45 -4.69
CA THR A 458 -22.08 -22.47 -5.28
C THR A 458 -23.53 -21.96 -5.25
N LYS A 459 -24.23 -22.06 -6.40
CA LYS A 459 -25.67 -21.71 -6.48
C LYS A 459 -26.51 -22.60 -5.57
#